data_1c9db3145be2196925ec3984e89fa168
#
_entry.id   1c9db3145be2196925ec3984e89fa168
#
_cell.length_a   1.000
_cell.length_b   1.000
_cell.length_c   1.000
_cell.angle_alpha   90.00
_cell.angle_beta   90.00
_cell.angle_gamma   90.00
#
_symmetry.space_group_name_H-M   'P 1'
#
loop_
_entity.id
_entity.type
_entity.pdbx_description
1 polymer ?
#
loop_
_entity_poly.entity_id
_entity_poly.type
_entity_poly.pdbx_seq_one_letter_code
_entity_poly.pdbx_strand_id
1 'polypeptide(L)'
;MRRFRCRQTGFNDAHQIGQLALEVERQLKRAGLKVVMIRDTDKFVTLDDRPAIARTRGADMFVSLHYNCSPSGGEAQGVETFCLTPAGASSTNDRGGNSAGYLPGNRNDRENLCLAYELHRAVRREVDLADRGVRRARFRELTLATMPAVLIEGGFMTNSDDARRIYSETGRSRYATAIVDGILSYKRMVERGQPE
;
A
#
# COMPACT_ATOMS: atom_id res chain seq x y z
N MET A 1 -12.66 -14.02 -11.11
CA MET A 1 -11.58 -13.02 -11.06
C MET A 1 -10.27 -13.69 -11.37
N ARG A 2 -9.70 -13.50 -12.57
CA ARG A 2 -8.45 -14.17 -12.97
C ARG A 2 -7.29 -13.52 -12.21
N ARG A 3 -6.55 -14.32 -11.45
CA ARG A 3 -5.29 -13.89 -10.83
C ARG A 3 -4.29 -13.63 -11.94
N PHE A 4 -3.95 -12.37 -12.17
CA PHE A 4 -2.79 -12.03 -12.97
C PHE A 4 -1.53 -12.39 -12.17
N ARG A 5 -1.00 -13.59 -12.39
CA ARG A 5 0.39 -13.88 -12.04
C ARG A 5 1.23 -13.26 -13.14
N CYS A 6 2.09 -12.32 -12.82
CA CYS A 6 3.11 -11.87 -13.75
C CYS A 6 4.06 -13.06 -14.03
N ARG A 7 3.87 -13.73 -15.18
CA ARG A 7 4.63 -14.93 -15.56
C ARG A 7 6.00 -14.60 -16.18
N GLN A 8 6.33 -13.32 -16.40
CA GLN A 8 7.50 -12.92 -17.17
C GLN A 8 8.75 -12.61 -16.35
N THR A 9 8.63 -12.41 -15.06
CA THR A 9 9.80 -12.22 -14.18
C THR A 9 10.00 -13.49 -13.38
N GLY A 10 11.13 -14.15 -13.54
CA GLY A 10 11.53 -15.31 -12.74
C GLY A 10 11.76 -14.98 -11.25
N PHE A 11 11.27 -13.85 -10.78
CA PHE A 11 11.32 -13.40 -9.39
C PHE A 11 10.02 -13.71 -8.68
N ASN A 12 10.14 -14.30 -7.50
CA ASN A 12 9.02 -14.58 -6.63
C ASN A 12 8.56 -13.27 -5.97
N ASP A 13 7.56 -12.60 -6.55
CA ASP A 13 6.93 -11.37 -6.09
C ASP A 13 6.54 -11.43 -4.60
N ALA A 14 5.91 -12.52 -4.16
CA ALA A 14 5.52 -12.72 -2.77
C ALA A 14 6.74 -12.69 -1.82
N HIS A 15 7.89 -13.21 -2.26
CA HIS A 15 9.13 -13.19 -1.48
C HIS A 15 9.67 -11.76 -1.32
N GLN A 16 9.74 -10.99 -2.40
CA GLN A 16 10.30 -9.62 -2.37
C GLN A 16 9.43 -8.67 -1.54
N ILE A 17 8.11 -8.75 -1.69
CA ILE A 17 7.17 -7.99 -0.85
C ILE A 17 7.28 -8.42 0.62
N GLY A 18 7.42 -9.72 0.87
CA GLY A 18 7.64 -10.26 2.22
C GLY A 18 8.89 -9.68 2.87
N GLN A 19 10.02 -9.62 2.15
CA GLN A 19 11.27 -9.01 2.64
C GLN A 19 11.10 -7.52 2.95
N LEU A 20 10.39 -6.77 2.08
CA LEU A 20 10.09 -5.37 2.35
C LEU A 20 9.22 -5.21 3.60
N ALA A 21 8.17 -6.02 3.73
CA ALA A 21 7.25 -5.96 4.87
C ALA A 21 7.95 -6.27 6.21
N LEU A 22 8.84 -7.26 6.23
CA LEU A 22 9.65 -7.60 7.42
C LEU A 22 10.60 -6.45 7.79
N GLU A 23 11.19 -5.78 6.81
CA GLU A 23 12.06 -4.63 7.08
C GLU A 23 11.27 -3.43 7.62
N VAL A 24 10.09 -3.16 7.06
CA VAL A 24 9.15 -2.14 7.59
C VAL A 24 8.74 -2.48 9.01
N GLU A 25 8.35 -3.71 9.28
CA GLU A 25 8.01 -4.18 10.63
C GLU A 25 9.14 -3.91 11.63
N ARG A 26 10.37 -4.32 11.27
CA ARG A 26 11.55 -4.14 12.12
C ARG A 26 11.78 -2.67 12.47
N GLN A 27 11.67 -1.78 11.48
CA GLN A 27 11.88 -0.34 11.68
C GLN A 27 10.75 0.29 12.50
N LEU A 28 9.49 -0.05 12.25
CA LEU A 28 8.34 0.43 13.04
C LEU A 28 8.43 -0.01 14.50
N LYS A 29 8.81 -1.26 14.77
CA LYS A 29 9.03 -1.75 16.14
C LYS A 29 10.14 -0.97 16.85
N ARG A 30 11.23 -0.65 16.17
CA ARG A 30 12.29 0.21 16.71
C ARG A 30 11.81 1.63 17.02
N ALA A 31 10.87 2.14 16.24
CA ALA A 31 10.22 3.42 16.49
C ALA A 31 9.11 3.37 17.57
N GLY A 32 8.95 2.23 18.26
CA GLY A 32 8.02 2.07 19.37
C GLY A 32 6.58 1.77 18.98
N LEU A 33 6.32 1.42 17.70
CA LEU A 33 4.98 1.06 17.25
C LEU A 33 4.73 -0.45 17.41
N LYS A 34 3.50 -0.79 17.77
CA LYS A 34 2.99 -2.16 17.64
C LYS A 34 2.72 -2.47 16.16
N VAL A 35 3.20 -3.60 15.69
CA VAL A 35 2.96 -4.05 14.31
C VAL A 35 2.26 -5.39 14.30
N VAL A 36 1.20 -5.48 13.50
CA VAL A 36 0.48 -6.72 13.21
C VAL A 36 0.75 -7.08 11.76
N MET A 37 1.56 -8.11 11.55
CA MET A 37 1.74 -8.69 10.22
C MET A 37 0.49 -9.50 9.85
N ILE A 38 -0.08 -9.24 8.68
CA ILE A 38 -1.21 -10.04 8.16
C ILE A 38 -0.73 -11.44 7.77
N ARG A 39 0.50 -11.51 7.27
CA ARG A 39 1.24 -12.77 7.05
C ARG A 39 2.74 -12.49 7.17
N ASP A 40 3.44 -13.42 7.74
CA ASP A 40 4.91 -13.45 7.92
C ASP A 40 5.56 -14.60 7.16
N THR A 41 4.74 -15.42 6.52
CA THR A 41 5.14 -16.57 5.70
C THR A 41 4.43 -16.51 4.34
N ASP A 42 4.76 -17.43 3.42
CA ASP A 42 4.08 -17.53 2.10
C ASP A 42 2.65 -18.12 2.18
N LYS A 43 2.02 -18.10 3.35
CA LYS A 43 0.65 -18.52 3.53
C LYS A 43 -0.31 -17.58 2.79
N PHE A 44 -1.25 -18.17 2.05
CA PHE A 44 -2.29 -17.40 1.40
C PHE A 44 -3.31 -16.87 2.42
N VAL A 45 -3.56 -15.55 2.37
CA VAL A 45 -4.62 -14.87 3.12
C VAL A 45 -5.56 -14.21 2.10
N THR A 46 -6.86 -14.48 2.20
CA THR A 46 -7.83 -13.88 1.27
C THR A 46 -7.86 -12.37 1.40
N LEU A 47 -8.31 -11.65 0.35
CA LEU A 47 -8.40 -10.19 0.41
C LEU A 47 -9.40 -9.71 1.48
N ASP A 48 -10.41 -10.50 1.77
CA ASP A 48 -11.43 -10.20 2.78
C ASP A 48 -10.90 -10.39 4.20
N ASP A 49 -10.06 -11.41 4.41
CA ASP A 49 -9.49 -11.72 5.72
C ASP A 49 -8.44 -10.70 6.16
N ARG A 50 -7.74 -10.05 5.23
CA ARG A 50 -6.66 -9.10 5.57
C ARG A 50 -7.14 -7.95 6.46
N PRO A 51 -8.15 -7.14 6.07
CA PRO A 51 -8.68 -6.08 6.92
C PRO A 51 -9.42 -6.64 8.15
N ALA A 52 -10.00 -7.85 8.07
CA ALA A 52 -10.63 -8.50 9.21
C ALA A 52 -9.60 -8.85 10.30
N ILE A 53 -8.43 -9.39 9.95
CA ILE A 53 -7.33 -9.66 10.87
C ILE A 53 -6.86 -8.35 11.51
N ALA A 54 -6.63 -7.29 10.72
CA ALA A 54 -6.23 -5.99 11.24
C ALA A 54 -7.24 -5.46 12.29
N ARG A 55 -8.53 -5.50 11.97
CA ARG A 55 -9.61 -5.09 12.87
C ARG A 55 -9.61 -5.92 14.17
N THR A 56 -9.56 -7.24 14.07
CA THR A 56 -9.61 -8.14 15.23
C THR A 56 -8.40 -7.94 16.16
N ARG A 57 -7.27 -7.52 15.61
CA ARG A 57 -6.05 -7.21 16.36
C ARG A 57 -5.97 -5.76 16.83
N GLY A 58 -7.03 -4.96 16.61
CA GLY A 58 -7.12 -3.57 17.06
C GLY A 58 -6.11 -2.65 16.37
N ALA A 59 -5.87 -2.83 15.09
CA ALA A 59 -4.96 -1.96 14.35
C ALA A 59 -5.58 -0.57 14.11
N ASP A 60 -4.78 0.48 14.37
CA ASP A 60 -5.16 1.88 14.16
C ASP A 60 -5.09 2.31 12.69
N MET A 61 -4.32 1.59 11.87
CA MET A 61 -4.23 1.80 10.43
C MET A 61 -3.87 0.50 9.71
N PHE A 62 -4.17 0.44 8.41
CA PHE A 62 -3.86 -0.69 7.53
C PHE A 62 -3.06 -0.22 6.31
N VAL A 63 -1.88 -0.80 6.09
CA VAL A 63 -1.02 -0.52 4.94
C VAL A 63 -0.78 -1.80 4.16
N SER A 64 -1.25 -1.82 2.91
CA SER A 64 -1.04 -2.94 1.99
C SER A 64 0.12 -2.62 1.05
N LEU A 65 1.13 -3.51 1.00
CA LEU A 65 2.33 -3.35 0.19
C LEU A 65 2.26 -4.25 -1.03
N HIS A 66 2.45 -3.67 -2.21
CA HIS A 66 2.40 -4.35 -3.50
C HIS A 66 3.50 -3.85 -4.44
N TYR A 67 3.83 -4.66 -5.44
CA TYR A 67 4.53 -4.27 -6.65
C TYR A 67 3.62 -4.50 -7.85
N ASN A 68 3.55 -3.50 -8.72
CA ASN A 68 2.69 -3.48 -9.87
C ASN A 68 3.23 -4.36 -11.02
N CYS A 69 2.34 -4.76 -11.90
CA CYS A 69 2.67 -5.52 -13.11
C CYS A 69 1.84 -5.02 -14.29
N SER A 70 2.50 -4.62 -15.36
CA SER A 70 1.82 -4.25 -16.60
C SER A 70 1.63 -5.46 -17.51
N PRO A 71 0.39 -5.81 -17.92
CA PRO A 71 0.15 -6.89 -18.87
C PRO A 71 0.72 -6.63 -20.26
N SER A 72 0.90 -5.36 -20.64
CA SER A 72 1.40 -4.90 -21.95
C SER A 72 2.92 -4.79 -22.04
N GLY A 73 3.66 -5.15 -20.98
CA GLY A 73 5.13 -5.12 -21.00
C GLY A 73 5.74 -3.97 -20.19
N GLY A 74 7.01 -3.69 -20.41
CA GLY A 74 7.89 -2.92 -19.53
C GLY A 74 7.82 -1.40 -19.61
N GLU A 75 6.89 -0.79 -20.35
CA GLU A 75 6.82 0.68 -20.48
C GLU A 75 6.26 1.37 -19.23
N ALA A 76 5.32 0.72 -18.53
CA ALA A 76 4.76 1.29 -17.30
C ALA A 76 5.80 1.24 -16.18
N GLN A 77 5.99 2.38 -15.49
CA GLN A 77 6.96 2.54 -14.40
C GLN A 77 6.43 3.49 -13.32
N GLY A 78 7.03 3.43 -12.15
CA GLY A 78 6.82 4.39 -11.08
C GLY A 78 5.94 3.90 -9.93
N VAL A 79 5.88 4.71 -8.88
CA VAL A 79 5.15 4.44 -7.65
C VAL A 79 3.80 5.14 -7.65
N GLU A 80 2.77 4.44 -7.18
CA GLU A 80 1.45 5.00 -6.94
C GLU A 80 0.90 4.53 -5.58
N THR A 81 0.13 5.39 -4.92
CA THR A 81 -0.48 5.06 -3.64
C THR A 81 -1.99 5.22 -3.75
N PHE A 82 -2.72 4.18 -3.36
CA PHE A 82 -4.16 4.15 -3.47
C PHE A 82 -4.84 4.30 -2.11
N CYS A 83 -5.83 5.17 -2.05
CA CYS A 83 -6.84 5.17 -0.99
C CYS A 83 -8.21 4.81 -1.58
N LEU A 84 -9.18 4.52 -0.71
CA LEU A 84 -10.52 4.16 -1.16
C LEU A 84 -11.18 5.33 -1.91
N THR A 85 -11.86 5.00 -3.00
CA THR A 85 -12.72 5.96 -3.72
C THR A 85 -13.94 6.31 -2.85
N PRO A 86 -14.26 7.61 -2.68
CA PRO A 86 -15.46 8.03 -1.95
C PRO A 86 -16.74 7.44 -2.56
N ALA A 87 -17.78 7.34 -1.73
CA ALA A 87 -19.08 6.92 -2.20
C ALA A 87 -19.58 7.86 -3.30
N GLY A 88 -20.15 7.31 -4.35
CA GLY A 88 -20.68 8.08 -5.49
C GLY A 88 -19.65 8.60 -6.49
N ALA A 89 -18.34 8.52 -6.22
CA ALA A 89 -17.29 8.96 -7.12
C ALA A 89 -16.82 7.85 -8.07
N SER A 90 -16.27 8.22 -9.23
CA SER A 90 -15.63 7.30 -10.17
C SER A 90 -14.31 6.78 -9.59
N SER A 91 -14.00 5.51 -9.83
CA SER A 91 -12.78 4.85 -9.37
C SER A 91 -11.79 4.65 -10.52
N THR A 92 -10.49 4.77 -10.25
CA THR A 92 -9.45 4.55 -11.27
C THR A 92 -9.38 3.11 -11.78
N ASN A 93 -9.89 2.15 -11.01
CA ASN A 93 -9.96 0.74 -11.41
C ASN A 93 -11.35 0.30 -11.89
N ASP A 94 -12.33 1.20 -11.91
CA ASP A 94 -13.63 0.96 -12.54
C ASP A 94 -13.54 1.37 -14.02
N ARG A 95 -13.62 0.43 -14.92
CA ARG A 95 -13.65 0.65 -16.38
C ARG A 95 -15.00 1.27 -16.81
N GLY A 96 -15.34 2.46 -16.27
CA GLY A 96 -16.61 3.12 -16.54
C GLY A 96 -17.82 2.52 -15.81
N GLY A 97 -17.58 1.74 -14.76
CA GLY A 97 -18.64 1.14 -13.93
C GLY A 97 -19.31 2.16 -13.00
N ASN A 98 -20.52 1.83 -12.57
CA ASN A 98 -21.32 2.67 -11.69
C ASN A 98 -20.61 2.98 -10.37
N SER A 99 -20.83 4.21 -9.90
CA SER A 99 -20.39 4.62 -8.56
C SER A 99 -20.98 3.69 -7.50
N ALA A 100 -20.13 3.05 -6.72
CA ALA A 100 -20.59 2.25 -5.59
C ALA A 100 -21.20 3.16 -4.51
N GLY A 101 -22.19 2.64 -3.82
CA GLY A 101 -22.70 3.25 -2.59
C GLY A 101 -21.62 3.31 -1.50
N TYR A 102 -22.02 3.72 -0.31
CA TYR A 102 -21.15 3.79 0.85
C TYR A 102 -20.64 2.40 1.26
N LEU A 103 -19.32 2.26 1.39
CA LEU A 103 -18.62 1.04 1.77
C LEU A 103 -18.01 1.20 3.18
N PRO A 104 -17.75 0.12 3.93
CA PRO A 104 -17.18 0.21 5.28
C PRO A 104 -15.95 1.09 5.40
N GLY A 105 -15.05 1.06 4.40
CA GLY A 105 -13.83 1.87 4.36
C GLY A 105 -14.07 3.37 4.15
N ASN A 106 -15.25 3.78 3.65
CA ASN A 106 -15.56 5.19 3.42
C ASN A 106 -15.76 5.99 4.72
N ARG A 107 -15.93 5.32 5.85
CA ARG A 107 -15.99 6.02 7.15
C ARG A 107 -14.71 6.79 7.47
N ASN A 108 -13.59 6.44 6.83
CA ASN A 108 -12.28 7.03 7.05
C ASN A 108 -11.76 7.76 5.80
N ASP A 109 -12.62 8.26 4.90
CA ASP A 109 -12.19 8.84 3.61
C ASP A 109 -11.15 9.96 3.75
N ARG A 110 -11.30 10.81 4.77
CA ARG A 110 -10.34 11.87 5.06
C ARG A 110 -9.00 11.30 5.53
N GLU A 111 -9.04 10.41 6.50
CA GLU A 111 -7.88 9.77 7.11
C GLU A 111 -7.15 8.87 6.10
N ASN A 112 -7.89 8.17 5.23
CA ASN A 112 -7.34 7.40 4.12
C ASN A 112 -6.54 8.29 3.17
N LEU A 113 -7.08 9.45 2.80
CA LEU A 113 -6.39 10.40 1.91
C LEU A 113 -5.15 11.00 2.60
N CYS A 114 -5.25 11.39 3.87
CA CYS A 114 -4.13 11.92 4.63
C CYS A 114 -2.99 10.90 4.76
N LEU A 115 -3.33 9.66 5.09
CA LEU A 115 -2.36 8.55 5.19
C LEU A 115 -1.69 8.29 3.83
N ALA A 116 -2.49 8.26 2.75
CA ALA A 116 -1.97 8.05 1.41
C ALA A 116 -1.01 9.18 0.98
N TYR A 117 -1.35 10.43 1.29
CA TYR A 117 -0.52 11.59 0.98
C TYR A 117 0.81 11.55 1.73
N GLU A 118 0.81 11.30 3.05
CA GLU A 118 2.02 11.26 3.85
C GLU A 118 2.96 10.12 3.44
N LEU A 119 2.41 8.93 3.18
CA LEU A 119 3.17 7.79 2.68
C LEU A 119 3.75 8.06 1.28
N HIS A 120 2.92 8.54 0.35
CA HIS A 120 3.36 8.81 -1.01
C HIS A 120 4.44 9.87 -1.06
N ARG A 121 4.28 10.96 -0.30
CA ARG A 121 5.26 12.04 -0.17
C ARG A 121 6.59 11.53 0.36
N ALA A 122 6.59 10.67 1.38
CA ALA A 122 7.79 10.11 1.96
C ALA A 122 8.51 9.18 0.95
N VAL A 123 7.75 8.30 0.30
CA VAL A 123 8.29 7.39 -0.73
C VAL A 123 8.92 8.18 -1.89
N ARG A 124 8.24 9.21 -2.36
CA ARG A 124 8.75 10.07 -3.44
C ARG A 124 10.07 10.78 -3.12
N ARG A 125 10.33 11.06 -1.85
CA ARG A 125 11.58 11.71 -1.42
C ARG A 125 12.77 10.76 -1.39
N GLU A 126 12.52 9.49 -1.09
CA GLU A 126 13.56 8.51 -0.81
C GLU A 126 13.81 7.54 -1.97
N VAL A 127 12.79 7.31 -2.80
CA VAL A 127 12.86 6.32 -3.88
C VAL A 127 12.86 7.04 -5.23
N ASP A 128 13.92 6.82 -6.00
CA ASP A 128 14.10 7.39 -7.34
C ASP A 128 13.28 6.59 -8.37
N LEU A 129 11.95 6.72 -8.31
CA LEU A 129 10.98 6.14 -9.22
C LEU A 129 10.07 7.25 -9.78
N ALA A 130 9.50 7.02 -10.96
CA ALA A 130 8.54 7.95 -11.56
C ALA A 130 7.32 8.13 -10.64
N ASP A 131 6.82 9.36 -10.56
CA ASP A 131 5.67 9.71 -9.76
C ASP A 131 4.36 9.47 -10.52
N ARG A 132 3.53 8.57 -10.01
CA ARG A 132 2.19 8.32 -10.53
C ARG A 132 1.07 8.87 -9.62
N GLY A 133 1.44 9.45 -8.48
CA GLY A 133 0.56 10.17 -7.58
C GLY A 133 -0.25 9.32 -6.62
N VAL A 134 -1.03 10.04 -5.81
CA VAL A 134 -2.07 9.45 -4.96
C VAL A 134 -3.33 9.25 -5.81
N ARG A 135 -3.87 8.04 -5.79
CA ARG A 135 -5.02 7.62 -6.58
C ARG A 135 -6.14 7.06 -5.71
N ARG A 136 -7.30 6.92 -6.29
CA ARG A 136 -8.48 6.39 -5.62
C ARG A 136 -8.98 5.15 -6.34
N ALA A 137 -9.08 4.03 -5.59
CA ALA A 137 -9.54 2.77 -6.17
C ALA A 137 -10.35 1.96 -5.16
N ARG A 138 -11.25 1.09 -5.67
CA ARG A 138 -12.04 0.16 -4.87
C ARG A 138 -11.36 -1.21 -4.83
N PHE A 139 -10.12 -1.23 -4.31
CA PHE A 139 -9.49 -2.51 -4.00
C PHE A 139 -10.22 -3.19 -2.83
N ARG A 140 -10.38 -4.49 -2.91
CA ARG A 140 -11.22 -5.25 -1.98
C ARG A 140 -10.84 -5.03 -0.52
N GLU A 141 -9.57 -5.07 -0.21
CA GLU A 141 -9.07 -4.84 1.14
C GLU A 141 -9.32 -3.42 1.66
N LEU A 142 -9.30 -2.40 0.77
CA LEU A 142 -9.63 -1.03 1.15
C LEU A 142 -11.13 -0.83 1.38
N THR A 143 -11.97 -1.52 0.59
CA THR A 143 -13.43 -1.41 0.73
C THR A 143 -13.94 -1.95 2.06
N LEU A 144 -13.24 -2.92 2.66
CA LEU A 144 -13.61 -3.60 3.89
C LEU A 144 -12.87 -3.11 5.13
N ALA A 145 -11.84 -2.28 4.97
CA ALA A 145 -11.07 -1.75 6.09
C ALA A 145 -11.92 -0.77 6.91
N THR A 146 -12.01 -1.01 8.22
CA THR A 146 -12.77 -0.15 9.15
C THR A 146 -11.87 0.84 9.91
N MET A 147 -10.58 0.86 9.60
CA MET A 147 -9.56 1.81 10.04
C MET A 147 -9.00 2.54 8.82
N PRO A 148 -8.26 3.66 8.98
CA PRO A 148 -7.53 4.30 7.88
C PRO A 148 -6.69 3.28 7.10
N ALA A 149 -6.85 3.24 5.77
CA ALA A 149 -6.30 2.20 4.94
C ALA A 149 -5.76 2.72 3.61
N VAL A 150 -4.60 2.20 3.21
CA VAL A 150 -3.97 2.50 1.91
C VAL A 150 -3.33 1.25 1.30
N LEU A 151 -3.12 1.31 -0.01
CA LEU A 151 -2.35 0.33 -0.76
C LEU A 151 -1.26 1.07 -1.55
N ILE A 152 -0.02 0.61 -1.41
CA ILE A 152 1.13 1.15 -2.14
C ILE A 152 1.53 0.16 -3.22
N GLU A 153 1.57 0.63 -4.47
CA GLU A 153 2.20 -0.03 -5.60
C GLU A 153 3.60 0.55 -5.79
N GLY A 154 4.58 -0.17 -5.30
CA GLY A 154 5.96 0.30 -5.10
C GLY A 154 6.85 0.27 -6.33
N GLY A 155 6.31 0.29 -7.52
CA GLY A 155 7.00 0.17 -8.80
C GLY A 155 6.51 -1.03 -9.60
N PHE A 156 6.89 -1.07 -10.87
CA PHE A 156 6.47 -2.11 -11.79
C PHE A 156 7.54 -3.21 -11.92
N MET A 157 7.20 -4.44 -11.56
CA MET A 157 8.07 -5.59 -11.73
C MET A 157 8.41 -5.91 -13.19
N THR A 158 7.56 -5.48 -14.11
CA THR A 158 7.73 -5.64 -15.56
C THR A 158 8.64 -4.59 -16.18
N ASN A 159 8.94 -3.50 -15.48
CA ASN A 159 9.88 -2.48 -15.91
C ASN A 159 11.28 -2.77 -15.36
N SER A 160 12.29 -2.81 -16.22
CA SER A 160 13.65 -3.20 -15.84
C SER A 160 14.31 -2.23 -14.86
N ASP A 161 13.98 -0.94 -14.95
CA ASP A 161 14.57 0.09 -14.09
C ASP A 161 13.93 0.08 -12.72
N ASP A 162 12.61 -0.02 -12.65
CA ASP A 162 11.88 -0.20 -11.40
C ASP A 162 12.31 -1.50 -10.70
N ALA A 163 12.34 -2.62 -11.43
CA ALA A 163 12.73 -3.93 -10.90
C ALA A 163 14.14 -3.91 -10.29
N ARG A 164 15.10 -3.27 -10.95
CA ARG A 164 16.47 -3.13 -10.45
C ARG A 164 16.51 -2.37 -9.12
N ARG A 165 15.70 -1.32 -8.98
CA ARG A 165 15.62 -0.51 -7.76
C ARG A 165 14.92 -1.23 -6.63
N ILE A 166 13.72 -1.79 -6.88
CA ILE A 166 12.91 -2.43 -5.83
C ILE A 166 13.48 -3.76 -5.33
N TYR A 167 14.23 -4.49 -6.17
CA TYR A 167 14.79 -5.79 -5.79
C TYR A 167 16.19 -5.71 -5.17
N SER A 168 16.88 -4.57 -5.30
CA SER A 168 18.16 -4.39 -4.62
C SER A 168 17.98 -4.29 -3.10
N GLU A 169 18.94 -4.78 -2.35
CA GLU A 169 18.93 -4.67 -0.88
C GLU A 169 18.87 -3.20 -0.43
N THR A 170 19.69 -2.35 -1.04
CA THR A 170 19.71 -0.91 -0.78
C THR A 170 18.37 -0.26 -1.12
N GLY A 171 17.79 -0.58 -2.28
CA GLY A 171 16.49 -0.05 -2.70
C GLY A 171 15.38 -0.47 -1.74
N ARG A 172 15.35 -1.73 -1.33
CA ARG A 172 14.41 -2.25 -0.36
C ARG A 172 14.53 -1.56 1.00
N SER A 173 15.76 -1.36 1.49
CA SER A 173 16.00 -0.67 2.75
C SER A 173 15.53 0.79 2.71
N ARG A 174 15.85 1.53 1.65
CA ARG A 174 15.38 2.91 1.45
C ARG A 174 13.85 2.96 1.35
N TYR A 175 13.26 2.01 0.63
CA TYR A 175 11.82 1.92 0.50
C TYR A 175 11.13 1.67 1.84
N ALA A 176 11.66 0.76 2.66
CA ALA A 176 11.17 0.50 4.00
C ALA A 176 11.25 1.75 4.89
N THR A 177 12.38 2.45 4.87
CA THR A 177 12.57 3.71 5.60
C THR A 177 11.54 4.75 5.17
N ALA A 178 11.32 4.92 3.88
CA ALA A 178 10.32 5.85 3.35
C ALA A 178 8.90 5.54 3.83
N ILE A 179 8.50 4.27 3.82
CA ILE A 179 7.19 3.84 4.35
C ILE A 179 7.07 4.17 5.84
N VAL A 180 8.10 3.86 6.62
CA VAL A 180 8.13 4.14 8.06
C VAL A 180 8.03 5.64 8.33
N ASP A 181 8.76 6.47 7.61
CA ASP A 181 8.72 7.93 7.74
C ASP A 181 7.32 8.49 7.41
N GLY A 182 6.68 7.95 6.38
CA GLY A 182 5.31 8.31 6.01
C GLY A 182 4.30 7.95 7.10
N ILE A 183 4.40 6.75 7.68
CA ILE A 183 3.55 6.30 8.80
C ILE A 183 3.76 7.18 10.03
N LEU A 184 5.00 7.46 10.39
CA LEU A 184 5.33 8.34 11.53
C LEU A 184 4.87 9.78 11.31
N SER A 185 4.94 10.27 10.07
CA SER A 185 4.44 11.59 9.71
C SER A 185 2.91 11.67 9.87
N TYR A 186 2.19 10.66 9.35
CA TYR A 186 0.74 10.56 9.54
C TYR A 186 0.37 10.48 11.04
N LYS A 187 1.06 9.62 11.82
CA LYS A 187 0.85 9.52 13.26
C LYS A 187 0.97 10.88 13.95
N ARG A 188 2.06 11.62 13.71
CA ARG A 188 2.26 12.95 14.27
C ARG A 188 1.16 13.95 13.87
N MET A 189 0.67 13.87 12.64
CA MET A 189 -0.43 14.73 12.18
C MET A 189 -1.73 14.44 12.92
N VAL A 190 -2.08 13.17 13.14
CA VAL A 190 -3.28 12.76 13.87
C VAL A 190 -3.18 13.19 15.35
N GLU A 191 -2.03 12.96 16.00
CA GLU A 191 -1.81 13.33 17.40
C GLU A 191 -1.91 14.83 17.64
N ARG A 192 -1.41 15.67 16.72
CA ARG A 192 -1.55 17.14 16.81
C ARG A 192 -2.97 17.65 16.56
N GLY A 193 -3.81 16.88 15.87
CA GLY A 193 -5.19 17.24 15.58
C GLY A 193 -6.19 16.80 16.64
N GLN A 194 -5.75 16.10 17.69
CA GLN A 194 -6.60 15.76 18.83
C GLN A 194 -6.60 16.95 19.81
N PRO A 195 -7.78 17.50 20.19
CA PRO A 195 -7.85 18.48 21.25
C PRO A 195 -7.42 17.81 22.58
N GLU A 196 -6.68 18.58 23.39
CA GLU A 196 -6.34 18.20 24.77
C GLU A 196 -7.59 18.02 25.64
#